data_b0064a90a8a65bafbec6832e4e801846
#
_entry.id   b0064a90a8a65bafbec6832e4e801846
#
_cell.length_a   1.000
_cell.length_b   1.000
_cell.length_c   1.000
_cell.angle_alpha   90.00
_cell.angle_beta   90.00
_cell.angle_gamma   90.00
#
_symmetry.space_group_name_H-M   'P 1'
#
loop_
_entity.id
_entity.type
_entity.pdbx_description
1 polymer ?
#
loop_
_entity_poly.entity_id
_entity_poly.type
_entity_poly.pdbx_seq_one_letter_code
_entity_poly.pdbx_strand_id
1 'polypeptide(L)'
;PTTKEPIMARPRKDQQEPAAVERIKNAFWELLEENDLKHITVNMVTQKAHCNRGTFYYHYESLDALLCTVIEEELLNSKGLPLGIFYMLSNDSKALTKMLLPQRTQRFGLVMKRCGQECVALKIRTIIANMWQTILCDEEEELTTNARIIIEYSISGLIGVIDYLYREGKLDGSSFPEEMIYAIKDNAHYLAIRISNAQGISLQEFEQRVRLYSHIAR
;
A
#
# COMPACT_ATOMS: atom_id res chain seq x y z
N PRO A 1 55.73 -13.91 28.40
CA PRO A 1 54.83 -12.80 28.28
C PRO A 1 53.87 -13.10 27.11
N THR A 2 52.69 -13.55 27.48
CA THR A 2 51.60 -13.86 26.53
C THR A 2 50.73 -12.62 26.37
N THR A 3 50.83 -11.97 25.25
CA THR A 3 49.95 -10.90 24.79
C THR A 3 48.55 -11.43 24.56
N LYS A 4 47.61 -11.08 25.42
CA LYS A 4 46.18 -11.29 25.20
C LYS A 4 45.67 -10.29 24.17
N GLU A 5 45.19 -10.79 23.02
CA GLU A 5 44.44 -9.96 22.08
C GLU A 5 43.14 -9.42 22.72
N PRO A 6 42.74 -8.17 22.43
CA PRO A 6 41.52 -7.62 22.99
C PRO A 6 40.31 -8.29 22.31
N ILE A 7 39.48 -8.90 23.13
CA ILE A 7 38.15 -9.41 22.71
C ILE A 7 37.33 -8.20 22.28
N MET A 8 37.03 -8.10 20.97
CA MET A 8 36.12 -7.09 20.44
C MET A 8 34.74 -7.26 21.10
N ALA A 9 34.38 -6.32 21.91
CA ALA A 9 33.08 -6.27 22.57
C ALA A 9 31.97 -6.16 21.55
N ARG A 10 30.99 -7.09 21.63
CA ARG A 10 29.77 -7.08 20.82
C ARG A 10 29.08 -5.72 21.02
N PRO A 11 28.69 -5.00 19.93
CA PRO A 11 28.03 -3.70 20.07
C PRO A 11 26.79 -3.79 20.95
N ARG A 12 26.60 -2.82 21.83
CA ARG A 12 25.43 -2.73 22.72
C ARG A 12 24.16 -2.58 21.89
N LYS A 13 23.09 -3.25 22.32
CA LYS A 13 21.77 -3.39 21.70
C LYS A 13 20.96 -2.08 21.61
N ASP A 14 21.48 -0.95 22.03
CA ASP A 14 20.76 0.31 22.24
C ASP A 14 20.83 1.29 21.03
N GLN A 15 21.55 0.92 19.97
CA GLN A 15 21.47 1.56 18.66
C GLN A 15 21.17 0.47 17.64
N GLN A 16 19.91 -0.01 17.60
CA GLN A 16 19.50 -0.88 16.53
C GLN A 16 19.45 -0.06 15.23
N GLU A 17 20.41 -0.28 14.35
CA GLU A 17 20.27 0.15 12.96
C GLU A 17 18.91 -0.33 12.43
N PRO A 18 18.20 0.50 11.64
CA PRO A 18 16.95 0.09 11.00
C PRO A 18 17.14 -1.29 10.35
N ALA A 19 16.13 -2.15 10.44
CA ALA A 19 16.17 -3.45 9.77
C ALA A 19 16.54 -3.27 8.29
N ALA A 20 17.24 -4.23 7.69
CA ALA A 20 17.69 -4.14 6.30
C ALA A 20 16.56 -3.79 5.33
N VAL A 21 15.34 -4.31 5.59
CA VAL A 21 14.11 -3.98 4.85
C VAL A 21 13.83 -2.48 4.85
N GLU A 22 13.88 -1.84 6.03
CA GLU A 22 13.61 -0.40 6.14
C GLU A 22 14.70 0.43 5.44
N ARG A 23 15.98 0.04 5.55
CA ARG A 23 17.05 0.72 4.82
C ARG A 23 16.88 0.61 3.32
N ILE A 24 16.48 -0.57 2.80
CA ILE A 24 16.20 -0.78 1.38
C ILE A 24 15.03 0.08 0.91
N LYS A 25 13.92 0.12 1.65
CA LYS A 25 12.75 0.95 1.31
C LYS A 25 13.11 2.45 1.32
N ASN A 26 13.81 2.91 2.35
CA ASN A 26 14.24 4.31 2.43
C ASN A 26 15.19 4.69 1.28
N ALA A 27 16.18 3.85 0.98
CA ALA A 27 17.09 4.05 -0.14
C ALA A 27 16.35 4.11 -1.49
N PHE A 28 15.31 3.29 -1.66
CA PHE A 28 14.49 3.30 -2.86
C PHE A 28 13.70 4.61 -2.99
N TRP A 29 13.08 5.11 -1.90
CA TRP A 29 12.38 6.40 -1.90
C TRP A 29 13.31 7.56 -2.23
N GLU A 30 14.49 7.62 -1.62
CA GLU A 30 15.49 8.66 -1.90
C GLU A 30 15.96 8.61 -3.36
N LEU A 31 16.15 7.42 -3.95
CA LEU A 31 16.49 7.28 -5.36
C LEU A 31 15.37 7.71 -6.30
N LEU A 32 14.10 7.47 -5.92
CA LEU A 32 12.94 7.92 -6.69
C LEU A 32 12.78 9.45 -6.68
N GLU A 33 13.22 10.15 -5.64
CA GLU A 33 13.21 11.63 -5.63
C GLU A 33 14.03 12.22 -6.79
N GLU A 34 15.14 11.58 -7.13
CA GLU A 34 16.10 12.06 -8.10
C GLU A 34 15.98 11.41 -9.49
N ASN A 35 15.46 10.17 -9.56
CA ASN A 35 15.50 9.34 -10.76
C ASN A 35 14.12 8.77 -11.14
N ASP A 36 13.91 8.57 -12.44
CA ASP A 36 12.79 7.74 -12.89
C ASP A 36 13.08 6.26 -12.61
N LEU A 37 12.06 5.48 -12.33
CA LEU A 37 12.17 4.06 -12.00
C LEU A 37 13.03 3.26 -12.97
N LYS A 38 12.90 3.53 -14.27
CA LYS A 38 13.66 2.84 -15.33
C LYS A 38 15.18 3.02 -15.25
N HIS A 39 15.66 4.03 -14.52
CA HIS A 39 17.07 4.30 -14.30
C HIS A 39 17.59 3.78 -12.96
N ILE A 40 16.70 3.36 -12.07
CA ILE A 40 17.09 2.79 -10.77
C ILE A 40 17.47 1.32 -10.96
N THR A 41 18.56 0.91 -10.32
CA THR A 41 19.04 -0.47 -10.35
C THR A 41 19.15 -1.04 -8.93
N VAL A 42 19.11 -2.37 -8.82
CA VAL A 42 19.33 -3.06 -7.53
C VAL A 42 20.67 -2.65 -6.92
N ASN A 43 21.71 -2.43 -7.76
CA ASN A 43 23.01 -2.00 -7.29
C ASN A 43 22.95 -0.62 -6.62
N MET A 44 22.26 0.35 -7.21
CA MET A 44 22.07 1.68 -6.62
C MET A 44 21.34 1.59 -5.27
N VAL A 45 20.28 0.79 -5.21
CA VAL A 45 19.50 0.60 -3.96
C VAL A 45 20.39 -0.02 -2.88
N THR A 46 21.12 -1.08 -3.19
CA THR A 46 21.97 -1.79 -2.21
C THR A 46 23.13 -0.93 -1.72
N GLN A 47 23.77 -0.16 -2.61
CA GLN A 47 24.81 0.79 -2.21
C GLN A 47 24.26 1.86 -1.26
N LYS A 48 23.13 2.46 -1.58
CA LYS A 48 22.51 3.50 -0.76
C LYS A 48 21.95 2.95 0.56
N ALA A 49 21.44 1.71 0.56
CA ALA A 49 20.98 1.01 1.76
C ALA A 49 22.10 0.43 2.63
N HIS A 50 23.36 0.56 2.24
CA HIS A 50 24.51 -0.05 2.90
C HIS A 50 24.33 -1.55 3.15
N CYS A 51 23.88 -2.28 2.12
CA CYS A 51 23.73 -3.73 2.16
C CYS A 51 24.27 -4.39 0.90
N ASN A 52 24.43 -5.71 0.91
CA ASN A 52 24.85 -6.45 -0.27
C ASN A 52 23.64 -6.91 -1.12
N ARG A 53 23.90 -7.34 -2.36
CA ARG A 53 22.84 -7.84 -3.27
C ARG A 53 22.12 -9.07 -2.73
N GLY A 54 22.81 -9.94 -1.99
CA GLY A 54 22.19 -11.10 -1.34
C GLY A 54 21.14 -10.69 -0.32
N THR A 55 21.41 -9.64 0.47
CA THR A 55 20.43 -9.08 1.40
C THR A 55 19.20 -8.52 0.67
N PHE A 56 19.40 -7.85 -0.45
CA PHE A 56 18.27 -7.37 -1.27
C PHE A 56 17.42 -8.54 -1.77
N TYR A 57 18.05 -9.55 -2.42
CA TYR A 57 17.33 -10.70 -2.98
C TYR A 57 16.75 -11.66 -1.93
N TYR A 58 17.20 -11.58 -0.69
CA TYR A 58 16.54 -12.26 0.43
C TYR A 58 15.15 -11.67 0.73
N HIS A 59 14.97 -10.36 0.54
CA HIS A 59 13.73 -9.66 0.85
C HIS A 59 12.85 -9.41 -0.38
N TYR A 60 13.44 -9.18 -1.54
CA TYR A 60 12.73 -8.77 -2.77
C TYR A 60 13.31 -9.48 -3.99
N GLU A 61 12.46 -10.14 -4.75
CA GLU A 61 12.87 -10.83 -5.99
C GLU A 61 13.37 -9.86 -7.07
N SER A 62 12.85 -8.63 -7.07
CA SER A 62 13.16 -7.60 -8.07
C SER A 62 12.87 -6.20 -7.56
N LEU A 63 13.28 -5.18 -8.31
CA LEU A 63 12.85 -3.79 -8.06
C LEU A 63 11.33 -3.63 -8.24
N ASP A 64 10.73 -4.39 -9.12
CA ASP A 64 9.28 -4.39 -9.31
C ASP A 64 8.55 -4.94 -8.09
N ALA A 65 9.06 -6.00 -7.46
CA ALA A 65 8.56 -6.53 -6.19
C ALA A 65 8.72 -5.49 -5.05
N LEU A 66 9.85 -4.80 -4.98
CA LEU A 66 10.05 -3.70 -4.03
C LEU A 66 9.05 -2.57 -4.26
N LEU A 67 8.83 -2.15 -5.52
CA LEU A 67 7.83 -1.14 -5.85
C LEU A 67 6.41 -1.58 -5.45
N CYS A 68 6.03 -2.83 -5.70
CA CYS A 68 4.75 -3.38 -5.24
C CYS A 68 4.61 -3.27 -3.72
N THR A 69 5.64 -3.67 -2.98
CA THR A 69 5.64 -3.61 -1.51
C THR A 69 5.48 -2.18 -1.00
N VAL A 70 6.21 -1.20 -1.56
CA VAL A 70 6.09 0.19 -1.08
C VAL A 70 4.74 0.81 -1.45
N ILE A 71 4.15 0.45 -2.59
CA ILE A 71 2.78 0.87 -2.94
C ILE A 71 1.78 0.26 -1.95
N GLU A 72 1.88 -1.03 -1.70
CA GLU A 72 0.96 -1.76 -0.82
C GLU A 72 1.04 -1.27 0.62
N GLU A 73 2.23 -1.27 1.20
CA GLU A 73 2.39 -0.97 2.62
C GLU A 73 2.32 0.52 2.94
N GLU A 74 2.92 1.37 2.11
CA GLU A 74 3.11 2.78 2.45
C GLU A 74 2.08 3.69 1.80
N LEU A 75 1.65 3.41 0.57
CA LEU A 75 0.69 4.26 -0.14
C LEU A 75 -0.75 3.83 0.10
N LEU A 76 -1.05 2.57 -0.12
CA LEU A 76 -2.40 2.05 0.09
C LEU A 76 -2.64 1.72 1.57
N ASN A 77 -1.56 1.52 2.36
CA ASN A 77 -1.68 0.99 3.71
C ASN A 77 -2.60 -0.25 3.70
N SER A 78 -2.19 -1.30 2.99
CA SER A 78 -3.01 -2.48 2.74
C SER A 78 -3.62 -3.06 4.00
N LYS A 79 -2.91 -2.91 5.13
CA LYS A 79 -3.42 -3.26 6.47
C LYS A 79 -4.47 -2.27 7.00
N GLY A 80 -4.41 -1.01 6.59
CA GLY A 80 -5.35 0.04 7.02
C GLY A 80 -6.50 0.27 6.04
N LEU A 81 -6.36 -0.14 4.77
CA LEU A 81 -7.41 0.06 3.77
C LEU A 81 -8.74 -0.62 4.16
N PRO A 82 -8.78 -1.87 4.65
CA PRO A 82 -10.00 -2.48 5.16
C PRO A 82 -10.58 -1.75 6.37
N LEU A 83 -9.72 -1.24 7.25
CA LEU A 83 -10.14 -0.41 8.38
C LEU A 83 -10.73 0.92 7.89
N GLY A 84 -10.17 1.52 6.84
CA GLY A 84 -10.74 2.68 6.16
C GLY A 84 -12.13 2.41 5.59
N ILE A 85 -12.32 1.27 4.92
CA ILE A 85 -13.62 0.83 4.43
C ILE A 85 -14.60 0.67 5.60
N PHE A 86 -14.17 0.04 6.69
CA PHE A 86 -14.99 -0.09 7.90
C PHE A 86 -15.39 1.28 8.48
N TYR A 87 -14.48 2.25 8.55
CA TYR A 87 -14.81 3.61 9.01
C TYR A 87 -15.75 4.34 8.06
N MET A 88 -15.63 4.12 6.75
CA MET A 88 -16.60 4.63 5.79
C MET A 88 -18.00 4.06 6.01
N LEU A 89 -18.10 2.76 6.22
CA LEU A 89 -19.36 2.07 6.49
C LEU A 89 -19.99 2.49 7.83
N SER A 90 -19.17 2.67 8.87
CA SER A 90 -19.61 3.10 10.20
C SER A 90 -19.84 4.61 10.33
N ASN A 91 -19.67 5.37 9.24
CA ASN A 91 -19.83 6.83 9.20
C ASN A 91 -18.84 7.61 10.10
N ASP A 92 -17.68 7.05 10.43
CA ASP A 92 -16.63 7.70 11.22
C ASP A 92 -15.65 8.46 10.31
N SER A 93 -16.09 9.65 9.85
CA SER A 93 -15.27 10.52 9.00
C SER A 93 -14.00 11.02 9.68
N LYS A 94 -13.98 11.19 11.02
CA LYS A 94 -12.79 11.64 11.74
C LYS A 94 -11.69 10.58 11.77
N ALA A 95 -12.06 9.30 11.93
CA ALA A 95 -11.10 8.22 11.85
C ALA A 95 -10.54 8.07 10.42
N LEU A 96 -11.40 8.20 9.41
CA LEU A 96 -10.98 8.14 8.01
C LEU A 96 -9.96 9.24 7.67
N THR A 97 -10.23 10.49 8.07
CA THR A 97 -9.31 11.62 7.81
C THR A 97 -7.93 11.41 8.44
N LYS A 98 -7.87 10.79 9.64
CA LYS A 98 -6.59 10.46 10.28
C LYS A 98 -5.75 9.41 9.54
N MET A 99 -6.36 8.63 8.66
CA MET A 99 -5.63 7.64 7.85
C MET A 99 -4.99 8.26 6.60
N LEU A 100 -5.46 9.44 6.18
CA LEU A 100 -5.00 10.14 4.98
C LEU A 100 -3.89 11.13 5.35
N LEU A 101 -2.67 10.60 5.52
CA LEU A 101 -1.50 11.40 5.92
C LEU A 101 -0.95 12.19 4.73
N PRO A 102 -0.56 13.48 4.92
CA PRO A 102 0.04 14.31 3.86
C PRO A 102 1.27 13.68 3.20
N GLN A 103 2.12 13.00 3.97
CA GLN A 103 3.29 12.29 3.45
C GLN A 103 2.93 11.22 2.41
N ARG A 104 1.79 10.54 2.58
CA ARG A 104 1.31 9.53 1.60
C ARG A 104 0.91 10.19 0.29
N THR A 105 0.24 11.34 0.35
CA THR A 105 -0.15 12.09 -0.85
C THR A 105 1.08 12.49 -1.66
N GLN A 106 2.12 13.01 -1.00
CA GLN A 106 3.37 13.39 -1.63
C GLN A 106 4.07 12.18 -2.27
N ARG A 107 4.23 11.08 -1.53
CA ARG A 107 4.82 9.84 -2.05
C ARG A 107 4.01 9.26 -3.21
N PHE A 108 2.69 9.34 -3.14
CA PHE A 108 1.82 8.92 -4.22
C PHE A 108 2.08 9.71 -5.50
N GLY A 109 2.13 11.06 -5.41
CA GLY A 109 2.47 11.94 -6.52
C GLY A 109 3.86 11.63 -7.10
N LEU A 110 4.85 11.34 -6.24
CA LEU A 110 6.20 10.96 -6.65
C LEU A 110 6.20 9.64 -7.45
N VAL A 111 5.51 8.62 -6.97
CA VAL A 111 5.40 7.32 -7.67
C VAL A 111 4.70 7.49 -9.01
N MET A 112 3.59 8.24 -9.07
CA MET A 112 2.90 8.55 -10.33
C MET A 112 3.84 9.22 -11.34
N LYS A 113 4.64 10.18 -10.89
CA LYS A 113 5.58 10.93 -11.72
C LYS A 113 6.74 10.07 -12.23
N ARG A 114 7.33 9.24 -11.36
CA ARG A 114 8.60 8.54 -11.61
C ARG A 114 8.44 7.13 -12.15
N CYS A 115 7.33 6.47 -11.84
CA CYS A 115 7.04 5.10 -12.29
C CYS A 115 6.10 5.05 -13.49
N GLY A 116 5.36 6.13 -13.75
CA GLY A 116 4.34 6.23 -14.80
C GLY A 116 2.97 5.74 -14.32
N GLN A 117 1.94 6.41 -14.81
CA GLN A 117 0.55 6.21 -14.38
C GLN A 117 0.05 4.79 -14.64
N GLU A 118 0.33 4.22 -15.81
CA GLU A 118 -0.08 2.86 -16.17
C GLU A 118 0.51 1.80 -15.23
N CYS A 119 1.82 1.90 -14.93
CA CYS A 119 2.48 0.97 -14.04
C CYS A 119 1.87 1.01 -12.64
N VAL A 120 1.64 2.20 -12.10
CA VAL A 120 1.05 2.39 -10.76
C VAL A 120 -0.40 1.91 -10.74
N ALA A 121 -1.20 2.23 -11.76
CA ALA A 121 -2.59 1.81 -11.87
C ALA A 121 -2.72 0.28 -11.88
N LEU A 122 -1.86 -0.41 -12.64
CA LEU A 122 -1.86 -1.87 -12.69
C LEU A 122 -1.56 -2.49 -11.31
N LYS A 123 -0.57 -1.95 -10.60
CA LYS A 123 -0.21 -2.44 -9.26
C LYS A 123 -1.33 -2.20 -8.23
N ILE A 124 -1.92 -1.01 -8.23
CA ILE A 124 -3.07 -0.69 -7.37
C ILE A 124 -4.22 -1.67 -7.64
N ARG A 125 -4.54 -1.91 -8.91
CA ARG A 125 -5.59 -2.85 -9.31
C ARG A 125 -5.32 -4.24 -8.75
N THR A 126 -4.12 -4.77 -8.94
CA THR A 126 -3.74 -6.10 -8.45
C THR A 126 -3.84 -6.20 -6.92
N ILE A 127 -3.30 -5.21 -6.20
CA ILE A 127 -3.30 -5.19 -4.73
C ILE A 127 -4.74 -5.15 -4.19
N ILE A 128 -5.58 -4.28 -4.73
CA ILE A 128 -6.98 -4.16 -4.26
C ILE A 128 -7.81 -5.39 -4.65
N ALA A 129 -7.60 -5.95 -5.83
CA ALA A 129 -8.30 -7.18 -6.25
C ALA A 129 -7.95 -8.36 -5.33
N ASN A 130 -6.66 -8.55 -5.01
CA ASN A 130 -6.21 -9.58 -4.08
C ASN A 130 -6.77 -9.37 -2.67
N MET A 131 -6.80 -8.13 -2.20
CA MET A 131 -7.42 -7.79 -0.92
C MET A 131 -8.89 -8.23 -0.87
N TRP A 132 -9.69 -7.93 -1.90
CA TRP A 132 -11.08 -8.33 -1.95
C TRP A 132 -11.26 -9.84 -2.03
N GLN A 133 -10.42 -10.54 -2.80
CA GLN A 133 -10.41 -12.00 -2.84
C GLN A 133 -10.21 -12.58 -1.43
N THR A 134 -9.22 -12.07 -0.69
CA THR A 134 -8.92 -12.54 0.67
C THR A 134 -10.02 -12.20 1.68
N ILE A 135 -10.70 -11.07 1.54
CA ILE A 135 -11.78 -10.67 2.46
C ILE A 135 -13.07 -11.48 2.22
N LEU A 136 -13.40 -11.73 0.96
CA LEU A 136 -14.72 -12.21 0.56
C LEU A 136 -14.78 -13.72 0.33
N CYS A 137 -13.63 -14.38 0.17
CA CYS A 137 -13.54 -15.79 -0.19
C CYS A 137 -12.75 -16.56 0.85
N ASP A 138 -13.19 -17.76 1.16
CA ASP A 138 -12.43 -18.74 1.93
C ASP A 138 -11.41 -19.44 1.00
N GLU A 139 -10.52 -20.30 1.54
CA GLU A 139 -9.35 -20.84 0.82
C GLU A 139 -9.65 -21.51 -0.54
N GLU A 140 -10.83 -22.10 -0.71
CA GLU A 140 -11.24 -22.79 -1.94
C GLU A 140 -12.30 -22.02 -2.76
N GLU A 141 -12.68 -20.83 -2.31
CA GLU A 141 -13.72 -20.02 -2.95
C GLU A 141 -13.11 -18.96 -3.88
N GLU A 142 -13.87 -18.64 -4.92
CA GLU A 142 -13.56 -17.52 -5.81
C GLU A 142 -14.66 -16.47 -5.77
N LEU A 143 -14.27 -15.24 -6.09
CA LEU A 143 -15.23 -14.16 -6.34
C LEU A 143 -16.17 -14.56 -7.48
N THR A 144 -17.46 -14.41 -7.25
CA THR A 144 -18.44 -14.55 -8.35
C THR A 144 -18.13 -13.55 -9.47
N THR A 145 -18.51 -13.87 -10.70
CA THR A 145 -18.32 -12.95 -11.84
C THR A 145 -18.95 -11.59 -11.58
N ASN A 146 -20.13 -11.56 -10.96
CA ASN A 146 -20.82 -10.30 -10.65
C ASN A 146 -20.08 -9.49 -9.59
N ALA A 147 -19.58 -10.11 -8.52
CA ALA A 147 -18.78 -9.43 -7.50
C ALA A 147 -17.49 -8.87 -8.11
N ARG A 148 -16.81 -9.67 -8.96
CA ARG A 148 -15.58 -9.24 -9.65
C ARG A 148 -15.83 -8.02 -10.55
N ILE A 149 -16.93 -7.99 -11.33
CA ILE A 149 -17.28 -6.84 -12.18
C ILE A 149 -17.51 -5.58 -11.33
N ILE A 150 -18.23 -5.68 -10.22
CA ILE A 150 -18.49 -4.54 -9.34
C ILE A 150 -17.19 -4.01 -8.72
N ILE A 151 -16.31 -4.91 -8.28
CA ILE A 151 -15.00 -4.56 -7.72
C ILE A 151 -14.14 -3.88 -8.78
N GLU A 152 -14.02 -4.43 -9.98
CA GLU A 152 -13.25 -3.86 -11.08
C GLU A 152 -13.75 -2.47 -11.50
N TYR A 153 -15.07 -2.27 -11.55
CA TYR A 153 -15.66 -0.97 -11.81
C TYR A 153 -15.25 0.05 -10.73
N SER A 154 -15.29 -0.37 -9.46
CA SER A 154 -14.95 0.49 -8.31
C SER A 154 -13.48 0.87 -8.29
N ILE A 155 -12.60 -0.09 -8.57
CA ILE A 155 -11.15 0.14 -8.68
C ILE A 155 -10.85 1.10 -9.85
N SER A 156 -11.50 0.91 -10.99
CA SER A 156 -11.32 1.77 -12.16
C SER A 156 -11.77 3.21 -11.88
N GLY A 157 -12.86 3.39 -11.15
CA GLY A 157 -13.30 4.70 -10.69
C GLY A 157 -12.28 5.37 -9.75
N LEU A 158 -11.74 4.62 -8.78
CA LEU A 158 -10.70 5.10 -7.88
C LEU A 158 -9.43 5.52 -8.65
N ILE A 159 -8.95 4.69 -9.56
CA ILE A 159 -7.78 4.99 -10.40
C ILE A 159 -8.04 6.25 -11.24
N GLY A 160 -9.24 6.39 -11.81
CA GLY A 160 -9.62 7.59 -12.56
C GLY A 160 -9.59 8.88 -11.73
N VAL A 161 -10.05 8.81 -10.48
CA VAL A 161 -9.97 9.95 -9.54
C VAL A 161 -8.50 10.27 -9.19
N ILE A 162 -7.68 9.26 -8.93
CA ILE A 162 -6.25 9.45 -8.65
C ILE A 162 -5.55 10.11 -9.86
N ASP A 163 -5.81 9.63 -11.07
CA ASP A 163 -5.26 10.19 -12.30
C ASP A 163 -5.69 11.65 -12.50
N TYR A 164 -6.96 11.95 -12.26
CA TYR A 164 -7.49 13.32 -12.30
C TYR A 164 -6.74 14.22 -11.30
N LEU A 165 -6.62 13.81 -10.03
CA LEU A 165 -5.92 14.59 -9.01
C LEU A 165 -4.43 14.78 -9.34
N TYR A 166 -3.79 13.79 -9.93
CA TYR A 166 -2.41 13.89 -10.39
C TYR A 166 -2.28 14.94 -11.48
N ARG A 167 -3.13 14.90 -12.51
CA ARG A 167 -3.12 15.88 -13.62
C ARG A 167 -3.41 17.31 -13.16
N GLU A 168 -4.28 17.48 -12.16
CA GLU A 168 -4.58 18.78 -11.55
C GLU A 168 -3.52 19.26 -10.55
N GLY A 169 -2.43 18.51 -10.36
CA GLY A 169 -1.37 18.85 -9.41
C GLY A 169 -1.78 18.80 -7.94
N LYS A 170 -2.88 18.10 -7.61
CA LYS A 170 -3.44 18.01 -6.25
C LYS A 170 -2.81 16.88 -5.40
N LEU A 171 -1.82 16.16 -5.94
CA LEU A 171 -1.03 15.16 -5.20
C LEU A 171 0.36 15.72 -4.85
N ASP A 172 0.40 16.90 -4.27
CA ASP A 172 1.60 17.70 -3.96
C ASP A 172 2.07 17.61 -2.50
N GLY A 173 1.42 16.79 -1.68
CA GLY A 173 1.67 16.70 -0.24
C GLY A 173 0.67 17.48 0.61
N SER A 174 -0.29 18.18 0.01
CA SER A 174 -1.46 18.65 0.71
C SER A 174 -2.35 17.49 1.15
N SER A 175 -3.27 17.72 2.07
CA SER A 175 -4.28 16.71 2.42
C SER A 175 -5.15 16.39 1.20
N PHE A 176 -5.65 15.15 1.14
CA PHE A 176 -6.62 14.79 0.12
C PHE A 176 -7.80 15.76 0.14
N PRO A 177 -8.30 16.19 -1.02
CA PRO A 177 -9.47 17.05 -1.10
C PRO A 177 -10.65 16.44 -0.34
N GLU A 178 -11.33 17.24 0.49
CA GLU A 178 -12.48 16.77 1.27
C GLU A 178 -13.58 16.20 0.37
N GLU A 179 -13.79 16.80 -0.79
CA GLU A 179 -14.77 16.36 -1.79
C GLU A 179 -14.52 14.92 -2.25
N MET A 180 -13.26 14.52 -2.37
CA MET A 180 -12.90 13.14 -2.70
C MET A 180 -13.27 12.18 -1.57
N ILE A 181 -13.03 12.57 -0.32
CA ILE A 181 -13.38 11.77 0.87
C ILE A 181 -14.89 11.55 0.91
N TYR A 182 -15.67 12.62 0.70
CA TYR A 182 -17.13 12.53 0.66
C TYR A 182 -17.62 11.64 -0.49
N ALA A 183 -17.10 11.84 -1.70
CA ALA A 183 -17.49 11.04 -2.86
C ALA A 183 -17.21 9.54 -2.67
N ILE A 184 -16.07 9.16 -2.08
CA ILE A 184 -15.75 7.77 -1.78
C ILE A 184 -16.68 7.22 -0.69
N LYS A 185 -16.93 7.99 0.35
CA LYS A 185 -17.77 7.60 1.48
C LYS A 185 -19.22 7.34 1.07
N ASP A 186 -19.83 8.26 0.31
CA ASP A 186 -21.22 8.15 -0.13
C ASP A 186 -21.44 6.88 -0.97
N ASN A 187 -20.43 6.46 -1.72
CA ASN A 187 -20.49 5.25 -2.53
C ASN A 187 -20.16 3.96 -1.76
N ALA A 188 -19.42 4.04 -0.63
CA ALA A 188 -18.89 2.86 0.06
C ALA A 188 -20.01 1.93 0.57
N HIS A 189 -21.06 2.48 1.18
CA HIS A 189 -22.18 1.69 1.68
C HIS A 189 -22.97 1.02 0.55
N TYR A 190 -23.22 1.75 -0.53
CA TYR A 190 -23.87 1.21 -1.71
C TYR A 190 -23.07 0.08 -2.36
N LEU A 191 -21.75 0.26 -2.46
CA LEU A 191 -20.85 -0.77 -2.99
C LEU A 191 -20.81 -2.01 -2.09
N ALA A 192 -20.78 -1.83 -0.75
CA ALA A 192 -20.82 -2.94 0.21
C ALA A 192 -22.06 -3.82 0.01
N ILE A 193 -23.26 -3.20 -0.12
CA ILE A 193 -24.51 -3.91 -0.39
C ILE A 193 -24.43 -4.65 -1.73
N ARG A 194 -23.92 -4.03 -2.78
CA ARG A 194 -23.85 -4.66 -4.10
C ARG A 194 -22.85 -5.80 -4.16
N ILE A 195 -21.69 -5.64 -3.54
CA ILE A 195 -20.64 -6.67 -3.49
C ILE A 195 -21.12 -7.87 -2.66
N SER A 196 -21.68 -7.63 -1.46
CA SER A 196 -22.18 -8.70 -0.61
C SER A 196 -23.30 -9.50 -1.29
N ASN A 197 -24.28 -8.83 -1.90
CA ASN A 197 -25.35 -9.49 -2.65
C ASN A 197 -24.81 -10.29 -3.84
N ALA A 198 -23.86 -9.74 -4.56
CA ALA A 198 -23.25 -10.42 -5.71
C ALA A 198 -22.40 -11.64 -5.31
N GLN A 199 -21.78 -11.61 -4.13
CA GLN A 199 -21.03 -12.74 -3.57
C GLN A 199 -21.95 -13.75 -2.84
N GLY A 200 -23.22 -13.41 -2.61
CA GLY A 200 -24.17 -14.29 -1.92
C GLY A 200 -24.04 -14.30 -0.40
N ILE A 201 -23.41 -13.28 0.19
CA ILE A 201 -23.27 -13.11 1.64
C ILE A 201 -24.15 -11.96 2.15
N SER A 202 -24.48 -11.97 3.43
CA SER A 202 -25.22 -10.86 4.03
C SER A 202 -24.31 -9.64 4.22
N LEU A 203 -24.88 -8.42 4.29
CA LEU A 203 -24.13 -7.21 4.60
C LEU A 203 -23.44 -7.30 5.96
N GLN A 204 -24.08 -7.92 6.95
CA GLN A 204 -23.51 -8.15 8.28
C GLN A 204 -22.27 -9.05 8.22
N GLU A 205 -22.32 -10.11 7.44
CA GLU A 205 -21.17 -10.99 7.22
C GLU A 205 -20.05 -10.27 6.48
N PHE A 206 -20.36 -9.48 5.45
CA PHE A 206 -19.42 -8.62 4.76
C PHE A 206 -18.67 -7.69 5.74
N GLU A 207 -19.40 -6.97 6.59
CA GLU A 207 -18.82 -6.07 7.59
C GLU A 207 -17.94 -6.82 8.60
N GLN A 208 -18.32 -8.02 9.01
CA GLN A 208 -17.52 -8.88 9.90
C GLN A 208 -16.22 -9.32 9.23
N ARG A 209 -16.26 -9.77 7.96
CA ARG A 209 -15.07 -10.19 7.20
C ARG A 209 -14.10 -9.00 7.02
N VAL A 210 -14.58 -7.82 6.67
CA VAL A 210 -13.78 -6.59 6.56
C VAL A 210 -13.12 -6.25 7.90
N ARG A 211 -13.87 -6.35 9.00
CA ARG A 211 -13.38 -6.08 10.35
C ARG A 211 -12.30 -7.10 10.78
N LEU A 212 -12.53 -8.38 10.58
CA LEU A 212 -11.57 -9.44 10.89
C LEU A 212 -10.26 -9.24 10.12
N TYR A 213 -10.34 -8.99 8.83
CA TYR A 213 -9.16 -8.73 8.01
C TYR A 213 -8.37 -7.52 8.53
N SER A 214 -9.04 -6.45 8.94
CA SER A 214 -8.39 -5.25 9.49
C SER A 214 -7.69 -5.51 10.85
N HIS A 215 -8.12 -6.50 11.63
CA HIS A 215 -7.48 -6.89 12.88
C HIS A 215 -6.31 -7.87 12.71
N ILE A 216 -6.42 -8.81 11.77
CA ILE A 216 -5.35 -9.76 11.45
C ILE A 216 -4.17 -9.04 10.81
N ALA A 217 -4.41 -7.97 10.10
CA ALA A 217 -3.40 -7.15 9.43
C ALA A 217 -2.63 -6.20 10.38
N ARG A 218 -2.89 -6.22 11.69
CA ARG A 218 -2.11 -5.53 12.73
C ARG A 218 -0.95 -6.39 13.21
#